data_1b973d04fcc8a8da60992baee17a928e
#
_entry.id   1b973d04fcc8a8da60992baee17a928e
#
_cell.length_a   1.000
_cell.length_b   1.000
_cell.length_c   1.000
_cell.angle_alpha   90.00
_cell.angle_beta   90.00
_cell.angle_gamma   90.00
#
_symmetry.space_group_name_H-M   'P 1'
#
loop_
_entity.id
_entity.type
_entity.pdbx_description
1 polymer ?
#
loop_
_entity_poly.entity_id
_entity_poly.type
_entity_poly.pdbx_seq_one_letter_code
_entity_poly.pdbx_strand_id
1 'polypeptide(L)'
;MVKAYFTACEQAFPAQRTQLRRVALALGRGGVERMEQLCAMQRAGLERLLEIRSIGEKSLPLIAAVCARYEEERTLSQGGTL
;
A
#
# COMPACT_ATOMS: atom_id res chain seq x y z
N MET A 1 -5.25 0.05 -8.99
CA MET A 1 -3.88 -0.43 -9.16
C MET A 1 -2.96 0.15 -8.10
N VAL A 2 -2.09 -0.68 -7.56
CA VAL A 2 -1.18 -0.28 -6.48
C VAL A 2 -0.34 0.94 -6.86
N LYS A 3 0.29 0.90 -8.03
CA LYS A 3 1.17 1.98 -8.46
C LYS A 3 0.44 3.33 -8.54
N ALA A 4 -0.73 3.34 -9.12
CA ALA A 4 -1.52 4.56 -9.24
C ALA A 4 -1.96 5.08 -7.89
N TYR A 5 -2.37 4.18 -7.00
CA TYR A 5 -2.79 4.57 -5.66
C TYR A 5 -1.62 5.13 -4.85
N PHE A 6 -0.46 4.49 -4.92
CA PHE A 6 0.73 4.98 -4.24
C PHE A 6 1.14 6.36 -4.76
N THR A 7 1.02 6.59 -6.07
CA THR A 7 1.30 7.91 -6.65
C THR A 7 0.36 8.96 -6.08
N ALA A 8 -0.91 8.63 -5.95
CA ALA A 8 -1.88 9.53 -5.34
C ALA A 8 -1.55 9.81 -3.86
N CYS A 9 -1.02 8.82 -3.15
CA CYS A 9 -0.63 8.97 -1.75
C CYS A 9 0.56 9.90 -1.55
N GLU A 10 1.32 10.22 -2.59
CA GLU A 10 2.45 11.15 -2.46
C GLU A 10 2.02 12.52 -1.92
N GLN A 11 0.81 12.93 -2.20
CA GLN A 11 0.27 14.19 -1.68
C GLN A 11 -0.01 14.12 -0.19
N ALA A 12 -0.45 12.97 0.30
CA ALA A 12 -0.76 12.75 1.71
C ALA A 12 0.52 12.51 2.54
N PHE A 13 1.56 11.97 1.92
CA PHE A 13 2.81 11.63 2.58
C PHE A 13 4.00 12.21 1.81
N PRO A 14 4.10 13.55 1.72
CA PRO A 14 5.14 14.17 0.89
C PRO A 14 6.57 13.90 1.35
N ALA A 15 6.78 13.73 2.65
CA ALA A 15 8.10 13.42 3.19
C ALA A 15 8.56 12.00 2.82
N GLN A 16 7.63 11.14 2.39
CA GLN A 16 7.90 9.74 2.08
C GLN A 16 7.72 9.43 0.59
N ARG A 17 7.73 10.46 -0.25
CA ARG A 17 7.51 10.32 -1.69
C ARG A 17 8.46 9.29 -2.32
N THR A 18 9.75 9.40 -2.04
CA THR A 18 10.75 8.49 -2.59
C THR A 18 10.49 7.06 -2.14
N GLN A 19 10.17 6.89 -0.86
CA GLN A 19 9.88 5.58 -0.30
C GLN A 19 8.62 4.98 -0.94
N LEU A 20 7.58 5.79 -1.13
CA LEU A 20 6.34 5.35 -1.80
C LEU A 20 6.62 4.81 -3.19
N ARG A 21 7.42 5.52 -3.98
CA ARG A 21 7.77 5.09 -5.32
C ARG A 21 8.56 3.78 -5.31
N ARG A 22 9.49 3.66 -4.39
CA ARG A 22 10.33 2.48 -4.25
C ARG A 22 9.48 1.26 -3.87
N VAL A 23 8.59 1.43 -2.90
CA VAL A 23 7.69 0.37 -2.46
C VAL A 23 6.75 -0.05 -3.58
N ALA A 24 6.19 0.90 -4.31
CA ALA A 24 5.29 0.61 -5.42
C ALA A 24 5.99 -0.23 -6.50
N LEU A 25 7.23 0.09 -6.82
CA LEU A 25 8.01 -0.70 -7.77
C LEU A 25 8.26 -2.11 -7.27
N ALA A 26 8.64 -2.23 -5.99
CA ALA A 26 8.91 -3.53 -5.40
C ALA A 26 7.65 -4.41 -5.39
N LEU A 27 6.51 -3.83 -5.04
CA LEU A 27 5.24 -4.56 -5.04
C LEU A 27 4.86 -5.03 -6.44
N GLY A 28 5.04 -4.18 -7.44
CA GLY A 28 4.77 -4.57 -8.82
C GLY A 28 5.64 -5.74 -9.27
N ARG A 29 6.93 -5.71 -8.93
CA ARG A 29 7.85 -6.81 -9.24
C ARG A 29 7.51 -8.08 -8.50
N GLY A 30 6.92 -7.96 -7.31
CA GLY A 30 6.48 -9.09 -6.50
C GLY A 30 5.12 -9.64 -6.90
N GLY A 31 4.49 -9.08 -7.94
CA GLY A 31 3.20 -9.55 -8.42
C GLY A 31 1.99 -8.95 -7.72
N VAL A 32 2.21 -7.91 -6.92
CA VAL A 32 1.11 -7.24 -6.20
C VAL A 32 0.62 -6.08 -7.06
N GLU A 33 -0.51 -6.28 -7.73
CA GLU A 33 -1.03 -5.31 -8.69
C GLU A 33 -2.23 -4.51 -8.18
N ARG A 34 -2.96 -5.03 -7.20
CA ARG A 34 -4.18 -4.42 -6.69
C ARG A 34 -4.06 -4.07 -5.21
N MET A 35 -4.70 -2.98 -4.82
CA MET A 35 -4.72 -2.59 -3.41
C MET A 35 -5.40 -3.63 -2.53
N GLU A 36 -6.46 -4.26 -3.03
CA GLU A 36 -7.13 -5.34 -2.28
C GLU A 36 -6.17 -6.48 -1.99
N GLN A 37 -5.32 -6.83 -2.96
CA GLN A 37 -4.31 -7.87 -2.80
C GLN A 37 -3.29 -7.47 -1.74
N LEU A 38 -2.82 -6.23 -1.78
CA LEU A 38 -1.87 -5.72 -0.81
C LEU A 38 -2.46 -5.72 0.60
N CYS A 39 -3.68 -5.24 0.76
CA CYS A 39 -4.34 -5.21 2.05
C CYS A 39 -4.56 -6.62 2.61
N ALA A 40 -4.92 -7.57 1.74
CA ALA A 40 -5.07 -8.96 2.14
C ALA A 40 -3.74 -9.56 2.61
N MET A 41 -2.65 -9.26 1.92
CA MET A 41 -1.32 -9.72 2.32
C MET A 41 -0.91 -9.12 3.67
N GLN A 42 -1.19 -7.86 3.89
CA GLN A 42 -0.90 -7.19 5.15
C GLN A 42 -1.67 -7.84 6.31
N ARG A 43 -2.93 -8.18 6.10
CA ARG A 43 -3.76 -8.83 7.12
C ARG A 43 -3.31 -10.25 7.40
N ALA A 44 -2.89 -10.97 6.35
CA ALA A 44 -2.45 -12.37 6.47
C ALA A 44 -1.15 -12.50 7.24
N GLY A 45 -0.32 -11.45 7.22
CA GLY A 45 0.92 -11.43 7.98
C GLY A 45 1.99 -10.66 7.24
N LEU A 46 2.80 -9.93 8.00
CA LEU A 46 3.85 -9.09 7.45
C LEU A 46 4.96 -9.89 6.78
N GLU A 47 5.08 -11.18 7.14
CA GLU A 47 6.11 -12.06 6.60
C GLU A 47 6.03 -12.17 5.07
N ARG A 48 4.82 -12.21 4.51
CA ARG A 48 4.64 -12.29 3.07
C ARG A 48 5.17 -11.05 2.37
N LEU A 49 4.96 -9.88 2.99
CA LEU A 49 5.48 -8.64 2.44
C LEU A 49 7.00 -8.60 2.50
N LEU A 50 7.60 -9.13 3.56
CA LEU A 50 9.04 -9.19 3.71
C LEU A 50 9.71 -10.14 2.72
N GLU A 51 8.98 -11.11 2.18
CA GLU A 51 9.48 -12.00 1.13
C GLU A 51 9.68 -11.27 -0.20
N ILE A 52 9.01 -10.14 -0.40
CA ILE A 52 9.16 -9.36 -1.61
C ILE A 52 10.50 -8.64 -1.56
N ARG A 53 11.30 -8.84 -2.61
CA ARG A 53 12.61 -8.22 -2.71
C ARG A 53 12.47 -6.70 -2.65
N SER A 54 13.36 -6.07 -1.89
CA SER A 54 13.42 -4.63 -1.66
C SER A 54 12.39 -4.10 -0.67
N ILE A 55 11.50 -4.95 -0.14
CA ILE A 55 10.60 -4.57 0.95
C ILE A 55 11.26 -5.00 2.26
N GLY A 56 11.66 -4.03 3.07
CA GLY A 56 12.23 -4.27 4.39
C GLY A 56 11.29 -3.84 5.50
N GLU A 57 11.71 -4.07 6.73
CA GLU A 57 10.91 -3.71 7.91
C GLU A 57 10.56 -2.24 7.96
N LYS A 58 11.45 -1.38 7.47
CA LYS A 58 11.22 0.07 7.46
C LYS A 58 10.08 0.49 6.55
N SER A 59 9.75 -0.34 5.55
CA SER A 59 8.65 -0.06 4.64
C SER A 59 7.29 -0.48 5.20
N LEU A 60 7.27 -1.36 6.19
CA LEU A 60 6.02 -1.90 6.72
C LEU A 60 5.08 -0.84 7.31
N PRO A 61 5.58 0.12 8.12
CA PRO A 61 4.69 1.15 8.64
C PRO A 61 4.05 1.98 7.54
N LEU A 62 4.80 2.28 6.47
CA LEU A 62 4.27 3.02 5.35
C LEU A 62 3.21 2.22 4.60
N ILE A 63 3.46 0.94 4.36
CA ILE A 63 2.48 0.06 3.72
C ILE A 63 1.21 -0.01 4.56
N ALA A 64 1.36 -0.16 5.88
CA ALA A 64 0.21 -0.19 6.79
C ALA A 64 -0.60 1.11 6.71
N ALA A 65 0.08 2.26 6.67
CA ALA A 65 -0.58 3.56 6.57
C ALA A 65 -1.35 3.70 5.25
N VAL A 66 -0.73 3.26 4.14
CA VAL A 66 -1.37 3.31 2.82
C VAL A 66 -2.59 2.39 2.78
N CYS A 67 -2.47 1.19 3.32
CA CYS A 67 -3.59 0.25 3.37
C CYS A 67 -4.75 0.78 4.23
N ALA A 68 -4.43 1.37 5.38
CA ALA A 68 -5.43 1.95 6.25
C ALA A 68 -6.18 3.07 5.54
N ARG A 69 -5.46 3.93 4.83
CA ARG A 69 -6.06 5.01 4.06
C ARG A 69 -6.97 4.47 2.96
N TYR A 70 -6.52 3.45 2.26
CA TYR A 70 -7.31 2.84 1.20
C TYR A 70 -8.61 2.26 1.73
N GLU A 71 -8.54 1.52 2.83
CA GLU A 71 -9.72 0.90 3.44
C GLU A 71 -10.69 1.96 3.98
N GLU A 72 -10.16 3.02 4.57
CA GLU A 72 -10.96 4.13 5.06
C GLU A 72 -11.71 4.81 3.92
N GLU A 73 -11.04 5.09 2.81
CA GLU A 73 -11.66 5.68 1.63
C GLU A 73 -12.75 4.80 1.06
N ARG A 74 -12.53 3.48 1.02
CA ARG A 74 -13.54 2.53 0.57
C ARG A 74 -14.76 2.54 1.47
N THR A 75 -14.54 2.55 2.77
CA THR A 75 -15.63 2.55 3.75
C THR A 75 -16.44 3.83 3.62
N LEU A 76 -15.80 4.98 3.49
CA LEU A 76 -16.47 6.25 3.30
C LEU A 76 -17.28 6.27 1.99
N SER A 77 -16.70 5.74 0.93
CA SER A 77 -17.38 5.65 -0.37
C SER A 77 -18.63 4.77 -0.28
N GLN A 78 -18.53 3.64 0.41
CA GLN A 78 -19.67 2.74 0.61
C GLN A 78 -20.70 3.36 1.54
N GLY A 79 -20.25 4.03 2.59
CA GLY A 79 -21.13 4.72 3.52
C GLY A 79 -21.90 5.85 2.86
N GLY A 80 -21.30 6.50 1.89
CA GLY A 80 -21.94 7.59 1.15
C GLY A 80 -23.08 7.13 0.26
N THR A 81 -23.21 5.85 0.00
CA THR A 81 -24.31 5.30 -0.80
C THR A 81 -25.53 4.93 0.04
N LEU A 82 -25.40 5.00 1.32
CA LEU A 82 -26.54 4.73 2.23
C LEU A 82 -27.32 6.00 2.47
#